data_dbf6ac3db1045b089d63bc67a1eb8854
#
_entry.id   dbf6ac3db1045b089d63bc67a1eb8854
#
_cell.length_a   1.000
_cell.length_b   1.000
_cell.length_c   1.000
_cell.angle_alpha   90.00
_cell.angle_beta   90.00
_cell.angle_gamma   90.00
#
_symmetry.space_group_name_H-M   'P 1'
#
loop_
_entity.id
_entity.type
_entity.pdbx_description
1 polymer ?
#
loop_
_entity_poly.entity_id
_entity_poly.type
_entity_poly.pdbx_seq_one_letter_code
_entity_poly.pdbx_strand_id
1 'polypeptide(L)'
;KGEASEADLSMVREAVATDATHVELYLTKPYNMLLYTLAVLGIVPEKAYGDDYGANPIGSGRYMLEQWDKGQQVILKANPDYYGEEPKMKRVVVAFMEEDAALAAARAGQVDIAFTAAVYSDQEIADYELLACETVDSRGISLPTPQPGGTKEGDGGVAYPVGNAVTNDIAVRRAINYGVDRETMIKNVINGYGTPAYSVCDKSPWGSPDMKVETDVAYAKQLLDEAGWAAGADGIREKDGVRAAFDLYYASNDSVRQALSAEFANQMKELGIEVSIKGASWDDIYPHQYSDPILWGWGSNAPVETYELNYSTGWGNYACYENENVDSYLEEALAVPHVEDSYELFQKAQWDEATQQGVAPQGAATWVWL
;
A
#
# COMPACT_ATOMS: atom_id res chain seq x y z
N LYS A 1 -15.69 21.23 -4.00
CA LYS A 1 -14.66 20.24 -3.69
C LYS A 1 -15.39 18.91 -3.75
N GLY A 2 -15.04 17.97 -4.51
CA GLY A 2 -15.80 16.73 -4.70
C GLY A 2 -15.70 15.75 -3.54
N GLU A 3 -16.35 14.61 -3.69
CA GLU A 3 -16.29 13.46 -2.77
C GLU A 3 -15.23 12.44 -3.22
N ALA A 4 -14.23 12.86 -4.02
CA ALA A 4 -13.15 11.99 -4.44
C ALA A 4 -12.26 11.69 -3.24
N SER A 5 -12.29 10.46 -2.77
CA SER A 5 -11.61 10.02 -1.56
C SER A 5 -10.08 10.10 -1.62
N GLU A 6 -9.49 10.06 -2.83
CA GLU A 6 -8.04 10.01 -3.02
C GLU A 6 -7.43 11.34 -3.50
N ALA A 7 -8.26 12.35 -3.80
CA ALA A 7 -7.80 13.65 -4.27
C ALA A 7 -7.86 14.68 -3.14
N ASP A 8 -6.76 14.91 -2.44
CA ASP A 8 -6.70 16.01 -1.49
C ASP A 8 -6.68 17.36 -2.21
N LEU A 9 -7.78 18.09 -2.11
CA LEU A 9 -7.97 19.44 -2.65
C LEU A 9 -7.94 20.51 -1.56
N SER A 10 -7.46 20.22 -0.36
CA SER A 10 -7.46 21.14 0.79
C SER A 10 -6.69 22.41 0.50
N MET A 11 -5.61 22.34 -0.30
CA MET A 11 -4.82 23.48 -0.72
C MET A 11 -5.46 24.31 -1.83
N VAL A 12 -6.48 23.82 -2.53
CA VAL A 12 -7.19 24.58 -3.55
C VAL A 12 -8.13 25.58 -2.89
N ARG A 13 -7.80 26.85 -2.95
CA ARG A 13 -8.64 27.94 -2.44
C ARG A 13 -9.83 28.20 -3.36
N GLU A 14 -9.58 28.25 -4.66
CA GLU A 14 -10.55 28.66 -5.65
C GLU A 14 -10.22 28.05 -7.01
N ALA A 15 -11.26 27.71 -7.79
CA ALA A 15 -11.15 27.34 -9.20
C ALA A 15 -12.00 28.31 -10.02
N VAL A 16 -11.41 28.98 -11.00
CA VAL A 16 -12.06 30.03 -11.81
C VAL A 16 -11.99 29.64 -13.28
N ALA A 17 -13.16 29.55 -13.92
CA ALA A 17 -13.23 29.44 -15.38
C ALA A 17 -12.97 30.85 -15.96
N THR A 18 -11.82 31.07 -16.58
CA THR A 18 -11.45 32.36 -17.17
C THR A 18 -12.03 32.55 -18.57
N ASP A 19 -12.30 31.44 -19.26
CA ASP A 19 -13.02 31.40 -20.53
C ASP A 19 -13.64 30.01 -20.77
N ALA A 20 -14.07 29.71 -22.01
CA ALA A 20 -14.73 28.44 -22.35
C ALA A 20 -13.81 27.21 -22.28
N THR A 21 -12.51 27.38 -22.20
CA THR A 21 -11.52 26.30 -22.31
C THR A 21 -10.43 26.36 -21.25
N HIS A 22 -10.37 27.39 -20.43
CA HIS A 22 -9.35 27.59 -19.41
C HIS A 22 -9.94 27.68 -18.01
N VAL A 23 -9.28 27.00 -17.08
CA VAL A 23 -9.56 27.05 -15.64
C VAL A 23 -8.27 27.39 -14.91
N GLU A 24 -8.32 28.38 -14.02
CA GLU A 24 -7.25 28.72 -13.11
C GLU A 24 -7.55 28.16 -11.72
N LEU A 25 -6.58 27.48 -11.14
CA LEU A 25 -6.63 26.98 -9.76
C LEU A 25 -5.75 27.85 -8.88
N TYR A 26 -6.34 28.48 -7.88
CA TYR A 26 -5.64 29.29 -6.90
C TYR A 26 -5.40 28.47 -5.63
N LEU A 27 -4.13 28.36 -5.24
CA LEU A 27 -3.72 27.59 -4.07
C LEU A 27 -3.55 28.49 -2.85
N THR A 28 -3.70 27.94 -1.65
CA THR A 28 -3.45 28.62 -0.37
C THR A 28 -1.95 28.68 -0.05
N LYS A 29 -1.17 27.73 -0.57
CA LYS A 29 0.29 27.60 -0.43
C LYS A 29 0.86 26.87 -1.65
N PRO A 30 2.16 26.96 -1.93
CA PRO A 30 2.80 26.11 -2.93
C PRO A 30 2.53 24.64 -2.66
N TYR A 31 2.23 23.88 -3.70
CA TYR A 31 1.99 22.44 -3.64
C TYR A 31 2.34 21.79 -4.96
N ASN A 32 3.51 21.20 -5.04
CA ASN A 32 4.05 20.64 -6.28
C ASN A 32 3.39 19.30 -6.69
N MET A 33 2.64 18.66 -5.78
CA MET A 33 1.91 17.42 -6.06
C MET A 33 0.54 17.65 -6.72
N LEU A 34 0.14 18.89 -7.00
CA LEU A 34 -1.19 19.19 -7.55
C LEU A 34 -1.52 18.42 -8.82
N LEU A 35 -0.55 18.21 -9.72
CA LEU A 35 -0.80 17.48 -10.96
C LEU A 35 -1.08 15.99 -10.72
N TYR A 36 -0.45 15.38 -9.73
CA TYR A 36 -0.76 14.01 -9.32
C TYR A 36 -2.16 13.92 -8.70
N THR A 37 -2.52 14.87 -7.83
CA THR A 37 -3.87 14.99 -7.27
C THR A 37 -4.94 15.13 -8.37
N LEU A 38 -4.67 15.97 -9.38
CA LEU A 38 -5.59 16.17 -10.49
C LEU A 38 -5.68 14.96 -11.43
N ALA A 39 -4.64 14.10 -11.48
CA ALA A 39 -4.65 12.91 -12.31
C ALA A 39 -5.70 11.87 -11.87
N VAL A 40 -6.02 11.83 -10.58
CA VAL A 40 -7.04 10.94 -10.00
C VAL A 40 -8.39 11.64 -9.80
N LEU A 41 -8.47 12.93 -10.05
CA LEU A 41 -9.71 13.71 -9.94
C LEU A 41 -10.52 13.63 -11.25
N GLY A 42 -11.67 12.97 -11.19
CA GLY A 42 -12.59 12.90 -12.33
C GLY A 42 -13.21 14.28 -12.65
N ILE A 43 -13.17 14.67 -13.94
CA ILE A 43 -13.91 15.84 -14.43
C ILE A 43 -15.32 15.39 -14.80
N VAL A 44 -16.33 16.00 -14.19
CA VAL A 44 -17.73 15.61 -14.32
C VAL A 44 -18.56 16.72 -14.99
N PRO A 45 -19.59 16.39 -15.82
CA PRO A 45 -20.47 17.37 -16.40
C PRO A 45 -21.38 18.00 -15.34
N GLU A 46 -21.31 19.34 -15.16
CA GLU A 46 -22.09 20.08 -14.16
C GLU A 46 -23.58 19.74 -14.19
N LYS A 47 -24.19 19.63 -15.39
CA LYS A 47 -25.63 19.38 -15.56
C LYS A 47 -26.05 17.95 -15.19
N ALA A 48 -25.12 17.00 -15.18
CA ALA A 48 -25.40 15.60 -14.90
C ALA A 48 -24.96 15.21 -13.49
N TYR A 49 -24.17 16.04 -12.83
CA TYR A 49 -23.65 15.76 -11.49
C TYR A 49 -24.74 15.92 -10.44
N GLY A 50 -24.97 14.91 -9.65
CA GLY A 50 -25.98 14.84 -8.59
C GLY A 50 -25.88 13.53 -7.82
N ASP A 51 -26.84 13.28 -6.93
CA ASP A 51 -26.84 12.12 -6.01
C ASP A 51 -26.71 10.75 -6.71
N ASP A 52 -27.26 10.63 -7.93
CA ASP A 52 -27.22 9.39 -8.72
C ASP A 52 -26.01 9.29 -9.67
N TYR A 53 -25.11 10.27 -9.69
CA TYR A 53 -24.02 10.30 -10.67
C TYR A 53 -23.09 9.10 -10.55
N GLY A 54 -22.78 8.66 -9.34
CA GLY A 54 -21.95 7.47 -9.09
C GLY A 54 -22.55 6.18 -9.66
N ALA A 55 -23.86 6.08 -9.76
CA ALA A 55 -24.55 4.94 -10.37
C ALA A 55 -24.70 5.06 -11.90
N ASN A 56 -24.67 6.29 -12.43
CA ASN A 56 -24.85 6.60 -13.84
C ASN A 56 -23.77 7.58 -14.36
N PRO A 57 -22.47 7.20 -14.28
CA PRO A 57 -21.39 8.10 -14.61
C PRO A 57 -21.35 8.44 -16.11
N ILE A 58 -21.01 9.69 -16.42
CA ILE A 58 -20.75 10.17 -17.78
C ILE A 58 -19.26 10.53 -17.86
N GLY A 59 -18.54 9.83 -18.69
CA GLY A 59 -17.11 10.03 -18.88
C GLY A 59 -16.76 10.21 -20.35
N SER A 60 -15.54 10.69 -20.62
CA SER A 60 -14.98 10.84 -21.97
C SER A 60 -14.13 9.61 -22.40
N GLY A 61 -14.18 8.51 -21.67
CA GLY A 61 -13.43 7.31 -21.94
C GLY A 61 -13.90 6.51 -23.14
N ARG A 62 -13.16 5.45 -23.50
CA ARG A 62 -13.45 4.55 -24.65
C ARG A 62 -14.78 3.83 -24.55
N TYR A 63 -15.26 3.62 -23.32
CA TYR A 63 -16.49 2.90 -23.01
C TYR A 63 -17.40 3.72 -22.13
N MET A 64 -18.69 3.48 -22.26
CA MET A 64 -19.77 4.05 -21.45
C MET A 64 -20.45 2.95 -20.66
N LEU A 65 -20.97 3.27 -19.48
CA LEU A 65 -21.80 2.35 -18.72
C LEU A 65 -23.10 2.08 -19.50
N GLU A 66 -23.40 0.80 -19.72
CA GLU A 66 -24.65 0.33 -20.29
C GLU A 66 -25.58 -0.18 -19.19
N GLN A 67 -25.06 -1.00 -18.28
CA GLN A 67 -25.80 -1.61 -17.19
C GLN A 67 -24.86 -1.92 -16.02
N TRP A 68 -25.34 -1.76 -14.81
CA TRP A 68 -24.64 -2.18 -13.60
C TRP A 68 -25.55 -3.02 -12.70
N ASP A 69 -25.30 -4.31 -12.65
CA ASP A 69 -25.93 -5.26 -11.73
C ASP A 69 -25.05 -5.35 -10.49
N LYS A 70 -25.36 -4.61 -9.44
CA LYS A 70 -24.55 -4.48 -8.24
C LYS A 70 -24.21 -5.85 -7.64
N GLY A 71 -22.90 -6.09 -7.40
CA GLY A 71 -22.39 -7.35 -6.87
C GLY A 71 -22.31 -8.50 -7.88
N GLN A 72 -22.70 -8.31 -9.15
CA GLN A 72 -22.69 -9.34 -10.17
C GLN A 72 -21.85 -8.97 -11.39
N GLN A 73 -22.16 -7.86 -12.06
CA GLN A 73 -21.46 -7.46 -13.28
C GLN A 73 -21.62 -5.99 -13.62
N VAL A 74 -20.70 -5.49 -14.43
CA VAL A 74 -20.83 -4.21 -15.15
C VAL A 74 -20.76 -4.49 -16.64
N ILE A 75 -21.68 -3.91 -17.38
CA ILE A 75 -21.73 -3.99 -18.84
C ILE A 75 -21.40 -2.62 -19.41
N LEU A 76 -20.40 -2.58 -20.26
CA LEU A 76 -19.91 -1.40 -20.93
C LEU A 76 -20.13 -1.52 -22.44
N LYS A 77 -20.48 -0.40 -23.09
CA LYS A 77 -20.55 -0.27 -24.56
C LYS A 77 -19.54 0.75 -25.06
N ALA A 78 -19.06 0.56 -26.29
CA ALA A 78 -18.19 1.52 -26.92
C ALA A 78 -18.80 2.92 -26.95
N ASN A 79 -18.02 3.93 -26.60
CA ASN A 79 -18.39 5.34 -26.66
C ASN A 79 -18.27 5.86 -28.09
N PRO A 80 -19.37 6.22 -28.77
CA PRO A 80 -19.31 6.72 -30.15
C PRO A 80 -18.65 8.11 -30.26
N ASP A 81 -18.61 8.85 -29.14
CA ASP A 81 -18.03 10.19 -29.07
C ASP A 81 -16.60 10.18 -28.48
N TYR A 82 -15.97 9.02 -28.42
CA TYR A 82 -14.59 8.93 -27.92
C TYR A 82 -13.63 9.66 -28.86
N TYR A 83 -12.80 10.54 -28.30
CA TYR A 83 -11.88 11.40 -29.06
C TYR A 83 -10.64 10.69 -29.65
N GLY A 84 -10.37 9.42 -29.27
CA GLY A 84 -9.29 8.60 -29.79
C GLY A 84 -9.78 7.55 -30.78
N GLU A 85 -8.96 6.49 -30.96
CA GLU A 85 -9.33 5.38 -31.84
C GLU A 85 -10.54 4.61 -31.31
N GLU A 86 -11.47 4.30 -32.23
CA GLU A 86 -12.67 3.53 -31.90
C GLU A 86 -12.30 2.16 -31.31
N PRO A 87 -12.90 1.77 -30.16
CA PRO A 87 -12.64 0.48 -29.55
C PRO A 87 -13.01 -0.67 -30.47
N LYS A 88 -12.13 -1.67 -30.60
CA LYS A 88 -12.38 -2.88 -31.41
C LYS A 88 -13.55 -3.68 -30.82
N MET A 89 -13.56 -3.85 -29.49
CA MET A 89 -14.66 -4.51 -28.79
C MET A 89 -15.80 -3.51 -28.61
N LYS A 90 -16.99 -3.85 -29.11
CA LYS A 90 -18.14 -2.95 -29.03
C LYS A 90 -18.86 -3.02 -27.69
N ARG A 91 -18.70 -4.14 -26.97
CA ARG A 91 -19.30 -4.39 -25.68
C ARG A 91 -18.33 -5.17 -24.82
N VAL A 92 -18.21 -4.81 -23.55
CA VAL A 92 -17.38 -5.49 -22.54
C VAL A 92 -18.26 -5.81 -21.36
N VAL A 93 -18.24 -7.05 -20.89
CA VAL A 93 -18.91 -7.50 -19.68
C VAL A 93 -17.84 -7.81 -18.64
N VAL A 94 -17.85 -7.11 -17.52
CA VAL A 94 -16.99 -7.37 -16.37
C VAL A 94 -17.83 -8.13 -15.34
N ALA A 95 -17.63 -9.41 -15.22
CA ALA A 95 -18.30 -10.25 -14.23
C ALA A 95 -17.47 -10.29 -12.94
N PHE A 96 -18.10 -10.07 -11.79
CA PHE A 96 -17.45 -10.10 -10.49
C PHE A 96 -17.41 -11.54 -9.99
N MET A 97 -16.21 -12.03 -9.70
CA MET A 97 -15.96 -13.41 -9.26
C MET A 97 -14.83 -13.44 -8.25
N GLU A 98 -14.87 -14.39 -7.33
CA GLU A 98 -13.72 -14.72 -6.51
C GLU A 98 -12.65 -15.42 -7.36
N GLU A 99 -11.39 -15.44 -6.89
CA GLU A 99 -10.21 -15.89 -7.66
C GLU A 99 -10.38 -17.30 -8.24
N ASP A 100 -10.84 -18.26 -7.44
CA ASP A 100 -11.05 -19.64 -7.83
C ASP A 100 -12.20 -19.80 -8.83
N ALA A 101 -13.27 -19.03 -8.67
CA ALA A 101 -14.39 -18.99 -9.60
C ALA A 101 -13.99 -18.40 -10.96
N ALA A 102 -13.15 -17.38 -10.98
CA ALA A 102 -12.62 -16.77 -12.22
C ALA A 102 -11.76 -17.78 -12.99
N LEU A 103 -10.88 -18.53 -12.31
CA LEU A 103 -10.09 -19.59 -12.91
C LEU A 103 -10.97 -20.76 -13.43
N ALA A 104 -12.01 -21.14 -12.69
CA ALA A 104 -12.95 -22.16 -13.12
C ALA A 104 -13.74 -21.71 -14.37
N ALA A 105 -14.16 -20.44 -14.43
CA ALA A 105 -14.83 -19.87 -15.59
C ALA A 105 -13.93 -19.84 -16.83
N ALA A 106 -12.63 -19.51 -16.67
CA ALA A 106 -11.65 -19.59 -17.74
C ALA A 106 -11.49 -21.01 -18.26
N ARG A 107 -11.30 -22.01 -17.37
CA ARG A 107 -11.22 -23.42 -17.76
C ARG A 107 -12.46 -23.94 -18.49
N ALA A 108 -13.61 -23.38 -18.18
CA ALA A 108 -14.88 -23.71 -18.83
C ALA A 108 -15.12 -22.91 -20.14
N GLY A 109 -14.20 -22.01 -20.53
CA GLY A 109 -14.36 -21.16 -21.71
C GLY A 109 -15.50 -20.15 -21.60
N GLN A 110 -15.85 -19.73 -20.37
CA GLN A 110 -16.97 -18.80 -20.11
C GLN A 110 -16.57 -17.34 -20.11
N VAL A 111 -15.28 -17.05 -20.05
CA VAL A 111 -14.71 -15.71 -20.08
C VAL A 111 -13.57 -15.64 -21.08
N ASP A 112 -13.36 -14.50 -21.70
CA ASP A 112 -12.25 -14.28 -22.66
C ASP A 112 -10.97 -13.86 -21.94
N ILE A 113 -11.09 -13.20 -20.79
CA ILE A 113 -9.99 -12.76 -19.92
C ILE A 113 -10.38 -13.09 -18.49
N ALA A 114 -9.48 -13.71 -17.75
CA ALA A 114 -9.60 -13.93 -16.31
C ALA A 114 -8.45 -13.23 -15.58
N PHE A 115 -8.75 -12.47 -14.54
CA PHE A 115 -7.75 -12.07 -13.57
C PHE A 115 -7.39 -13.26 -12.69
N THR A 116 -6.12 -13.49 -12.44
CA THR A 116 -5.62 -14.53 -11.53
C THR A 116 -4.55 -13.99 -10.61
N ALA A 117 -4.53 -14.46 -9.38
CA ALA A 117 -3.48 -14.13 -8.44
C ALA A 117 -2.18 -14.86 -8.79
N ALA A 118 -1.03 -14.26 -8.44
CA ALA A 118 0.29 -14.79 -8.76
C ALA A 118 0.55 -16.20 -8.18
N VAL A 119 -0.09 -16.56 -7.08
CA VAL A 119 -0.02 -17.90 -6.46
C VAL A 119 -0.57 -19.01 -7.38
N TYR A 120 -1.39 -18.67 -8.36
CA TYR A 120 -1.98 -19.61 -9.33
C TYR A 120 -1.34 -19.51 -10.72
N SER A 121 -0.26 -18.74 -10.88
CA SER A 121 0.38 -18.48 -12.19
C SER A 121 1.04 -19.69 -12.83
N ASP A 122 1.25 -20.78 -12.08
CA ASP A 122 1.74 -22.07 -12.57
C ASP A 122 0.65 -22.95 -13.20
N GLN A 123 -0.61 -22.52 -13.14
CA GLN A 123 -1.74 -23.28 -13.65
C GLN A 123 -1.98 -22.99 -15.13
N GLU A 124 -1.62 -23.93 -15.99
CA GLU A 124 -1.94 -23.85 -17.42
C GLU A 124 -3.44 -24.03 -17.67
N ILE A 125 -4.03 -23.16 -18.49
CA ILE A 125 -5.41 -23.25 -18.94
C ILE A 125 -5.39 -23.37 -20.47
N ALA A 126 -6.03 -24.42 -21.01
CA ALA A 126 -6.07 -24.65 -22.44
C ALA A 126 -6.68 -23.45 -23.19
N ASP A 127 -6.07 -23.07 -24.30
CA ASP A 127 -6.46 -21.94 -25.15
C ASP A 127 -6.34 -20.55 -24.52
N TYR A 128 -5.69 -20.43 -23.34
CA TYR A 128 -5.36 -19.16 -22.72
C TYR A 128 -3.84 -18.95 -22.63
N GLU A 129 -3.44 -17.73 -22.71
CA GLU A 129 -2.07 -17.27 -22.48
C GLU A 129 -2.00 -16.51 -21.15
N LEU A 130 -0.97 -16.80 -20.33
CA LEU A 130 -0.71 -16.05 -19.11
C LEU A 130 0.00 -14.73 -19.46
N LEU A 131 -0.63 -13.61 -19.14
CA LEU A 131 -0.06 -12.27 -19.29
C LEU A 131 0.38 -11.76 -17.91
N ALA A 132 1.68 -11.66 -17.70
CA ALA A 132 2.23 -11.03 -16.51
C ALA A 132 2.30 -9.51 -16.73
N CYS A 133 1.52 -8.77 -15.96
CA CYS A 133 1.50 -7.31 -16.02
C CYS A 133 2.32 -6.74 -14.87
N GLU A 134 3.35 -5.94 -15.18
CA GLU A 134 4.07 -5.17 -14.16
C GLU A 134 3.18 -4.10 -13.55
N THR A 135 3.29 -3.92 -12.25
CA THR A 135 2.55 -2.92 -11.49
C THR A 135 3.51 -2.11 -10.61
N VAL A 136 3.02 -1.00 -10.06
CA VAL A 136 3.69 -0.24 -8.99
C VAL A 136 3.24 -0.70 -7.60
N ASP A 137 2.40 -1.74 -7.56
CA ASP A 137 1.85 -2.25 -6.31
C ASP A 137 2.90 -3.02 -5.51
N SER A 138 2.95 -2.76 -4.22
CA SER A 138 3.89 -3.37 -3.27
C SER A 138 3.15 -3.91 -2.05
N ARG A 139 3.77 -4.84 -1.37
CA ARG A 139 3.26 -5.41 -0.12
C ARG A 139 4.20 -5.06 1.02
N GLY A 140 3.64 -4.51 2.09
CA GLY A 140 4.39 -4.13 3.28
C GLY A 140 3.60 -4.40 4.55
N ILE A 141 4.31 -4.77 5.61
CA ILE A 141 3.75 -4.96 6.94
C ILE A 141 4.11 -3.74 7.78
N SER A 142 3.10 -3.02 8.27
CA SER A 142 3.31 -1.95 9.23
C SER A 142 3.73 -2.50 10.59
N LEU A 143 4.69 -1.84 11.23
CA LEU A 143 5.22 -2.23 12.55
C LEU A 143 4.97 -1.10 13.55
N PRO A 144 3.88 -1.12 14.34
CA PRO A 144 3.59 -0.08 15.33
C PRO A 144 4.78 0.21 16.24
N THR A 145 5.18 1.48 16.33
CA THR A 145 6.38 1.91 17.06
C THR A 145 6.13 2.29 18.53
N PRO A 146 4.91 2.73 18.94
CA PRO A 146 4.67 3.09 20.34
C PRO A 146 4.50 1.87 21.24
N GLN A 147 4.70 2.10 22.55
CA GLN A 147 4.25 1.18 23.58
C GLN A 147 2.72 1.08 23.57
N PRO A 148 2.15 -0.10 23.94
CA PRO A 148 0.70 -0.21 24.11
C PRO A 148 0.15 0.81 25.09
N GLY A 149 -0.89 1.53 24.68
CA GLY A 149 -1.61 2.46 25.55
C GLY A 149 -2.08 3.70 24.81
N GLY A 150 -3.23 4.21 25.22
CA GLY A 150 -3.87 5.34 24.55
C GLY A 150 -4.60 4.95 23.26
N THR A 151 -5.03 5.97 22.55
CA THR A 151 -5.76 5.83 21.29
C THR A 151 -5.32 6.89 20.29
N LYS A 152 -5.42 6.58 18.99
CA LYS A 152 -5.29 7.53 17.88
C LYS A 152 -6.62 7.59 17.14
N GLU A 153 -7.02 8.79 16.76
CA GLU A 153 -8.20 8.99 15.92
C GLU A 153 -7.87 8.59 14.48
N GLY A 154 -8.69 7.71 13.94
CA GLY A 154 -8.63 7.31 12.54
C GLY A 154 -9.77 7.95 11.74
N ASP A 155 -10.03 7.42 10.56
CA ASP A 155 -11.07 7.91 9.67
C ASP A 155 -12.45 7.92 10.35
N GLY A 156 -13.21 8.99 10.09
CA GLY A 156 -14.53 9.17 10.67
C GLY A 156 -14.55 9.55 12.16
N GLY A 157 -13.40 9.92 12.75
CA GLY A 157 -13.30 10.35 14.16
C GLY A 157 -13.40 9.20 15.16
N VAL A 158 -13.18 7.96 14.73
CA VAL A 158 -13.17 6.79 15.59
C VAL A 158 -11.79 6.64 16.23
N ALA A 159 -11.75 6.49 17.57
CA ALA A 159 -10.51 6.27 18.32
C ALA A 159 -10.15 4.78 18.36
N TYR A 160 -8.96 4.44 17.86
CA TYR A 160 -8.42 3.08 17.84
C TYR A 160 -7.24 2.92 18.80
N PRO A 161 -7.02 1.72 19.37
CA PRO A 161 -5.88 1.45 20.25
C PRO A 161 -4.55 1.64 19.52
N VAL A 162 -3.52 2.08 20.24
CA VAL A 162 -2.17 2.35 19.70
C VAL A 162 -1.13 1.51 20.39
N GLY A 163 -0.16 1.03 19.62
CA GLY A 163 1.07 0.45 20.12
C GLY A 163 1.06 -1.05 20.32
N ASN A 164 2.23 -1.66 20.20
CA ASN A 164 2.43 -3.10 20.27
C ASN A 164 3.59 -3.42 21.23
N ALA A 165 3.40 -4.39 22.11
CA ALA A 165 4.38 -4.73 23.15
C ALA A 165 5.69 -5.32 22.60
N VAL A 166 5.69 -5.83 21.38
CA VAL A 166 6.85 -6.47 20.74
C VAL A 166 7.48 -5.52 19.71
N THR A 167 6.67 -4.99 18.78
CA THR A 167 7.19 -4.13 17.71
C THR A 167 7.56 -2.71 18.17
N ASN A 168 7.19 -2.29 19.39
CA ASN A 168 7.69 -1.03 19.95
C ASN A 168 9.23 -1.04 20.13
N ASP A 169 9.83 -2.22 20.32
CA ASP A 169 11.29 -2.35 20.41
C ASP A 169 11.91 -2.23 19.01
N ILE A 170 12.75 -1.22 18.84
CA ILE A 170 13.42 -0.94 17.57
C ILE A 170 14.31 -2.12 17.12
N ALA A 171 14.90 -2.87 18.04
CA ALA A 171 15.74 -4.02 17.72
C ALA A 171 14.91 -5.14 17.07
N VAL A 172 13.65 -5.32 17.50
CA VAL A 172 12.72 -6.27 16.90
C VAL A 172 12.37 -5.83 15.47
N ARG A 173 12.02 -4.58 15.24
CA ARG A 173 11.67 -4.07 13.90
C ARG A 173 12.85 -4.18 12.93
N ARG A 174 14.07 -3.84 13.39
CA ARG A 174 15.29 -3.99 12.61
C ARG A 174 15.58 -5.47 12.32
N ALA A 175 15.50 -6.34 13.32
CA ALA A 175 15.73 -7.78 13.18
C ALA A 175 14.73 -8.40 12.16
N ILE A 176 13.46 -8.00 12.18
CA ILE A 176 12.47 -8.41 11.19
C ILE A 176 12.94 -8.03 9.77
N ASN A 177 13.39 -6.79 9.57
CA ASN A 177 13.80 -6.31 8.25
C ASN A 177 15.03 -7.04 7.69
N TYR A 178 16.03 -7.31 8.54
CA TYR A 178 17.23 -8.07 8.14
C TYR A 178 16.98 -9.58 8.07
N GLY A 179 15.99 -10.09 8.78
CA GLY A 179 15.68 -11.52 8.82
C GLY A 179 14.77 -12.02 7.71
N VAL A 180 14.07 -11.13 6.99
CA VAL A 180 13.19 -11.52 5.88
C VAL A 180 13.97 -11.80 4.61
N ASP A 181 13.88 -13.03 4.10
CA ASP A 181 14.38 -13.43 2.79
C ASP A 181 13.29 -13.22 1.72
N ARG A 182 13.33 -12.03 1.11
CA ARG A 182 12.38 -11.57 0.10
C ARG A 182 12.45 -12.40 -1.18
N GLU A 183 13.66 -12.75 -1.61
CA GLU A 183 13.85 -13.53 -2.85
C GLU A 183 13.25 -14.94 -2.74
N THR A 184 13.51 -15.61 -1.61
CA THR A 184 12.91 -16.92 -1.32
C THR A 184 11.40 -16.80 -1.21
N MET A 185 10.88 -15.74 -0.58
CA MET A 185 9.44 -15.49 -0.47
C MET A 185 8.79 -15.33 -1.85
N ILE A 186 9.33 -14.48 -2.72
CA ILE A 186 8.83 -14.25 -4.09
C ILE A 186 8.83 -15.56 -4.88
N LYS A 187 9.93 -16.31 -4.82
CA LYS A 187 10.06 -17.57 -5.54
C LYS A 187 9.05 -18.61 -5.08
N ASN A 188 8.88 -18.78 -3.77
CA ASN A 188 8.10 -19.87 -3.21
C ASN A 188 6.61 -19.54 -3.10
N VAL A 189 6.25 -18.26 -2.94
CA VAL A 189 4.87 -17.83 -2.70
C VAL A 189 4.17 -17.41 -3.98
N ILE A 190 4.86 -16.64 -4.82
CA ILE A 190 4.27 -16.04 -6.03
C ILE A 190 4.98 -16.48 -7.31
N ASN A 191 5.60 -17.68 -7.29
CA ASN A 191 6.20 -18.33 -8.46
C ASN A 191 7.21 -17.45 -9.23
N GLY A 192 7.84 -16.50 -8.56
CA GLY A 192 8.78 -15.56 -9.15
C GLY A 192 8.14 -14.34 -9.83
N TYR A 193 6.81 -14.19 -9.79
CA TYR A 193 6.10 -13.02 -10.34
C TYR A 193 6.10 -11.86 -9.36
N GLY A 194 7.25 -11.23 -9.19
CA GLY A 194 7.46 -10.08 -8.31
C GLY A 194 8.92 -9.70 -8.24
N THR A 195 9.20 -8.66 -7.50
CA THR A 195 10.56 -8.21 -7.18
C THR A 195 10.62 -7.85 -5.70
N PRO A 196 11.76 -8.08 -5.01
CA PRO A 196 11.92 -7.65 -3.61
C PRO A 196 11.59 -6.18 -3.45
N ALA A 197 10.78 -5.85 -2.45
CA ALA A 197 10.45 -4.48 -2.09
C ALA A 197 11.12 -4.08 -0.77
N TYR A 198 11.59 -2.84 -0.70
CA TYR A 198 12.25 -2.26 0.46
C TYR A 198 11.57 -0.95 0.91
N SER A 199 10.74 -0.37 0.04
CA SER A 199 9.90 0.78 0.32
C SER A 199 8.63 0.74 -0.55
N VAL A 200 7.71 1.67 -0.32
CA VAL A 200 6.55 1.88 -1.20
C VAL A 200 6.94 2.41 -2.58
N CYS A 201 8.17 2.91 -2.74
CA CYS A 201 8.58 3.67 -3.92
C CYS A 201 9.96 3.26 -4.48
N ASP A 202 10.38 2.01 -4.30
CA ASP A 202 11.71 1.52 -4.71
C ASP A 202 12.06 1.78 -6.18
N LYS A 203 11.06 1.74 -7.06
CA LYS A 203 11.26 1.94 -8.51
C LYS A 203 11.07 3.40 -8.94
N SER A 204 10.87 4.30 -7.99
CA SER A 204 10.57 5.71 -8.25
C SER A 204 11.79 6.60 -7.99
N PRO A 205 11.90 7.76 -8.66
CA PRO A 205 13.04 8.66 -8.47
C PRO A 205 13.18 9.21 -7.05
N TRP A 206 12.11 9.21 -6.27
CA TRP A 206 12.08 9.64 -4.88
C TRP A 206 12.31 8.51 -3.86
N GLY A 207 12.51 7.26 -4.33
CA GLY A 207 12.91 6.15 -3.48
C GLY A 207 14.37 6.27 -3.05
N SER A 208 14.66 6.07 -1.76
CA SER A 208 16.03 6.05 -1.26
C SER A 208 16.69 4.70 -1.51
N PRO A 209 17.89 4.64 -2.12
CA PRO A 209 18.64 3.40 -2.25
C PRO A 209 19.02 2.80 -0.89
N ASP A 210 19.10 3.63 0.16
CA ASP A 210 19.47 3.22 1.52
C ASP A 210 18.35 2.44 2.24
N MET A 211 17.15 2.36 1.64
CA MET A 211 16.09 1.48 2.13
C MET A 211 16.41 0.00 1.91
N LYS A 212 17.29 -0.31 0.93
CA LYS A 212 17.64 -1.68 0.61
C LYS A 212 18.59 -2.25 1.65
N VAL A 213 18.22 -3.43 2.17
CA VAL A 213 19.08 -4.23 3.07
C VAL A 213 19.20 -5.66 2.54
N GLU A 214 20.35 -6.25 2.71
CA GLU A 214 20.55 -7.67 2.42
C GLU A 214 20.01 -8.53 3.56
N THR A 215 19.49 -9.70 3.22
CA THR A 215 19.03 -10.68 4.22
C THR A 215 20.21 -11.17 5.05
N ASP A 216 20.19 -10.97 6.36
CA ASP A 216 21.18 -11.43 7.31
C ASP A 216 20.52 -11.91 8.61
N VAL A 217 20.14 -13.18 8.64
CA VAL A 217 19.50 -13.83 9.79
C VAL A 217 20.45 -13.86 11.00
N ALA A 218 21.77 -13.94 10.78
CA ALA A 218 22.72 -13.94 11.89
C ALA A 218 22.79 -12.57 12.57
N TYR A 219 22.85 -11.51 11.77
CA TYR A 219 22.77 -10.13 12.27
C TYR A 219 21.42 -9.83 12.93
N ALA A 220 20.31 -10.29 12.35
CA ALA A 220 18.99 -10.15 12.95
C ALA A 220 18.93 -10.79 14.36
N LYS A 221 19.46 -12.00 14.53
CA LYS A 221 19.56 -12.65 15.84
C LYS A 221 20.46 -11.89 16.81
N GLN A 222 21.59 -11.36 16.33
CA GLN A 222 22.50 -10.54 17.16
C GLN A 222 21.79 -9.28 17.68
N LEU A 223 21.03 -8.58 16.84
CA LEU A 223 20.25 -7.40 17.26
C LEU A 223 19.28 -7.73 18.41
N LEU A 224 18.63 -8.88 18.33
CA LEU A 224 17.73 -9.34 19.39
C LEU A 224 18.48 -9.72 20.67
N ASP A 225 19.62 -10.42 20.54
CA ASP A 225 20.44 -10.82 21.69
C ASP A 225 21.00 -9.59 22.43
N GLU A 226 21.53 -8.60 21.69
CA GLU A 226 22.07 -7.35 22.25
C GLU A 226 20.99 -6.50 22.93
N ALA A 227 19.74 -6.57 22.43
CA ALA A 227 18.61 -5.88 23.02
C ALA A 227 18.00 -6.61 24.23
N GLY A 228 18.50 -7.81 24.58
CA GLY A 228 18.05 -8.58 25.73
C GLY A 228 16.86 -9.51 25.47
N TRP A 229 16.52 -9.76 24.20
CA TRP A 229 15.52 -10.76 23.84
C TRP A 229 16.12 -12.16 23.92
N ALA A 230 16.01 -12.82 25.07
CA ALA A 230 16.58 -14.14 25.33
C ALA A 230 15.67 -15.26 24.78
N ALA A 231 16.27 -16.31 24.20
CA ALA A 231 15.52 -17.48 23.75
C ALA A 231 14.91 -18.25 24.90
N GLY A 232 13.58 -18.47 24.86
CA GLY A 232 12.86 -19.33 25.79
C GLY A 232 13.10 -20.82 25.55
N ALA A 233 12.57 -21.67 26.41
CA ALA A 233 12.72 -23.12 26.32
C ALA A 233 12.04 -23.72 25.07
N ASP A 234 11.06 -23.03 24.53
CA ASP A 234 10.33 -23.40 23.30
C ASP A 234 10.91 -22.74 22.03
N GLY A 235 12.03 -22.00 22.18
CA GLY A 235 12.69 -21.31 21.10
C GLY A 235 12.16 -19.91 20.81
N ILE A 236 11.03 -19.49 21.41
CA ILE A 236 10.52 -18.14 21.27
C ILE A 236 11.20 -17.22 22.28
N ARG A 237 11.58 -16.03 21.84
CA ARG A 237 12.29 -15.05 22.65
C ARG A 237 11.38 -14.37 23.65
N GLU A 238 11.96 -13.92 24.75
CA GLU A 238 11.29 -13.16 25.80
C GLU A 238 12.22 -12.06 26.33
N LYS A 239 11.64 -10.90 26.66
CA LYS A 239 12.33 -9.78 27.29
C LYS A 239 11.38 -9.14 28.32
N ASP A 240 11.87 -8.98 29.57
CA ASP A 240 11.12 -8.35 30.66
C ASP A 240 9.70 -8.92 30.89
N GLY A 241 9.52 -10.22 30.66
CA GLY A 241 8.22 -10.91 30.77
C GLY A 241 7.32 -10.76 29.54
N VAL A 242 7.78 -10.08 28.48
CA VAL A 242 7.07 -9.96 27.21
C VAL A 242 7.62 -11.04 26.26
N ARG A 243 6.73 -11.94 25.81
CA ARG A 243 7.03 -12.94 24.80
C ARG A 243 7.11 -12.27 23.42
N ALA A 244 8.07 -12.62 22.60
CA ALA A 244 8.18 -12.15 21.21
C ALA A 244 7.10 -12.80 20.34
N ALA A 245 5.85 -12.40 20.55
CA ALA A 245 4.68 -12.94 19.87
C ALA A 245 3.69 -11.82 19.54
N PHE A 246 3.19 -11.82 18.30
CA PHE A 246 2.15 -10.86 17.84
C PHE A 246 1.23 -11.45 16.78
N ASP A 247 0.05 -10.84 16.64
CA ASP A 247 -0.88 -11.14 15.56
C ASP A 247 -0.50 -10.34 14.30
N LEU A 248 -0.54 -10.97 13.12
CA LEU A 248 -0.40 -10.34 11.81
C LEU A 248 -1.71 -10.46 11.06
N TYR A 249 -2.35 -9.32 10.80
CA TYR A 249 -3.60 -9.26 10.07
C TYR A 249 -3.41 -9.14 8.56
N TYR A 250 -4.30 -9.76 7.79
CA TYR A 250 -4.35 -9.65 6.34
C TYR A 250 -5.79 -9.82 5.82
N ALA A 251 -6.10 -9.26 4.63
CA ALA A 251 -7.41 -9.43 4.01
C ALA A 251 -7.65 -10.89 3.60
N SER A 252 -8.68 -11.52 4.16
CA SER A 252 -8.93 -12.96 4.01
C SER A 252 -9.34 -13.41 2.60
N ASN A 253 -9.78 -12.48 1.76
CA ASN A 253 -10.13 -12.71 0.36
C ASN A 253 -8.97 -12.49 -0.62
N ASP A 254 -7.73 -12.39 -0.14
CA ASP A 254 -6.53 -12.22 -0.94
C ASP A 254 -5.56 -13.38 -0.68
N SER A 255 -5.48 -14.30 -1.64
CA SER A 255 -4.65 -15.51 -1.53
C SER A 255 -3.16 -15.21 -1.49
N VAL A 256 -2.71 -14.11 -2.15
CA VAL A 256 -1.32 -13.66 -2.12
C VAL A 256 -0.96 -13.16 -0.72
N ARG A 257 -1.80 -12.30 -0.11
CA ARG A 257 -1.57 -11.84 1.26
C ARG A 257 -1.55 -12.98 2.27
N GLN A 258 -2.44 -13.95 2.12
CA GLN A 258 -2.45 -15.14 2.96
C GLN A 258 -1.13 -15.91 2.88
N ALA A 259 -0.66 -16.19 1.66
CA ALA A 259 0.55 -16.95 1.44
C ALA A 259 1.82 -16.20 1.87
N LEU A 260 1.91 -14.88 1.61
CA LEU A 260 2.98 -14.02 2.11
C LEU A 260 3.00 -13.97 3.63
N SER A 261 1.85 -13.84 4.29
CA SER A 261 1.76 -13.84 5.76
C SER A 261 2.23 -15.17 6.36
N ALA A 262 1.90 -16.30 5.72
CA ALA A 262 2.32 -17.63 6.17
C ALA A 262 3.84 -17.81 6.03
N GLU A 263 4.42 -17.39 4.92
CA GLU A 263 5.87 -17.46 4.71
C GLU A 263 6.60 -16.49 5.66
N PHE A 264 6.12 -15.28 5.82
CA PHE A 264 6.67 -14.34 6.82
C PHE A 264 6.66 -14.95 8.23
N ALA A 265 5.56 -15.56 8.66
CA ALA A 265 5.48 -16.22 9.96
C ALA A 265 6.48 -17.39 10.10
N ASN A 266 6.75 -18.14 9.01
CA ASN A 266 7.76 -19.19 9.00
C ASN A 266 9.17 -18.64 9.17
N GLN A 267 9.52 -17.57 8.45
CA GLN A 267 10.84 -16.94 8.55
C GLN A 267 11.06 -16.31 9.94
N MET A 268 10.03 -15.71 10.53
CA MET A 268 10.12 -15.13 11.88
C MET A 268 10.40 -16.17 12.97
N LYS A 269 9.98 -17.42 12.81
CA LYS A 269 10.34 -18.52 13.73
C LYS A 269 11.84 -18.73 13.85
N GLU A 270 12.60 -18.53 12.76
CA GLU A 270 14.06 -18.63 12.80
C GLU A 270 14.70 -17.57 13.68
N LEU A 271 14.05 -16.43 13.85
CA LEU A 271 14.46 -15.36 14.76
C LEU A 271 14.00 -15.60 16.20
N GLY A 272 13.16 -16.60 16.44
CA GLY A 272 12.51 -16.82 17.74
C GLY A 272 11.34 -15.85 17.98
N ILE A 273 10.68 -15.41 16.91
CA ILE A 273 9.46 -14.57 16.97
C ILE A 273 8.27 -15.40 16.51
N GLU A 274 7.24 -15.47 17.34
CA GLU A 274 5.99 -16.15 17.01
C GLU A 274 5.00 -15.17 16.34
N VAL A 275 4.55 -15.50 15.14
CA VAL A 275 3.57 -14.70 14.41
C VAL A 275 2.30 -15.53 14.19
N SER A 276 1.18 -15.06 14.74
CA SER A 276 -0.15 -15.64 14.55
C SER A 276 -0.86 -14.91 13.42
N ILE A 277 -1.01 -15.53 12.26
CA ILE A 277 -1.68 -14.90 11.11
C ILE A 277 -3.21 -14.87 11.29
N LYS A 278 -3.84 -13.74 10.98
CA LYS A 278 -5.26 -13.46 11.15
C LYS A 278 -5.87 -12.96 9.83
N GLY A 279 -6.51 -13.87 9.09
CA GLY A 279 -7.30 -13.49 7.93
C GLY A 279 -8.67 -12.93 8.35
N ALA A 280 -8.98 -11.70 7.93
CA ALA A 280 -10.22 -11.03 8.30
C ALA A 280 -10.74 -10.13 7.16
N SER A 281 -11.96 -9.59 7.31
CA SER A 281 -12.47 -8.51 6.46
C SER A 281 -11.74 -7.19 6.79
N TRP A 282 -11.74 -6.24 5.86
CA TRP A 282 -11.16 -4.91 6.15
C TRP A 282 -11.85 -4.22 7.32
N ASP A 283 -13.16 -4.37 7.49
CA ASP A 283 -13.91 -3.79 8.60
C ASP A 283 -13.43 -4.34 9.96
N ASP A 284 -13.00 -5.61 10.00
CA ASP A 284 -12.44 -6.23 11.20
C ASP A 284 -10.94 -5.92 11.37
N ILE A 285 -10.21 -5.62 10.29
CA ILE A 285 -8.79 -5.27 10.31
C ILE A 285 -8.55 -3.84 10.79
N TYR A 286 -9.32 -2.87 10.28
CA TYR A 286 -9.12 -1.44 10.59
C TYR A 286 -9.07 -1.11 12.10
N PRO A 287 -9.85 -1.76 12.99
CA PRO A 287 -9.69 -1.55 14.43
C PRO A 287 -8.30 -1.83 15.00
N HIS A 288 -7.48 -2.60 14.28
CA HIS A 288 -6.12 -3.00 14.67
C HIS A 288 -5.02 -2.14 14.01
N GLN A 289 -5.38 -1.18 13.16
CA GLN A 289 -4.46 -0.47 12.26
C GLN A 289 -3.28 0.24 12.92
N TYR A 290 -3.38 0.57 14.21
CA TYR A 290 -2.34 1.26 14.97
C TYR A 290 -1.74 0.42 16.10
N SER A 291 -2.26 -0.80 16.34
CA SER A 291 -1.84 -1.66 17.45
C SER A 291 -1.21 -2.98 17.03
N ASP A 292 -1.52 -3.45 15.84
CA ASP A 292 -1.03 -4.73 15.36
C ASP A 292 -0.35 -4.61 13.99
N PRO A 293 0.64 -5.45 13.68
CA PRO A 293 1.16 -5.60 12.33
C PRO A 293 0.07 -6.01 11.35
N ILE A 294 0.00 -5.31 10.21
CA ILE A 294 -0.96 -5.59 9.14
C ILE A 294 -0.24 -5.64 7.81
N LEU A 295 -0.55 -6.66 6.98
CA LEU A 295 -0.06 -6.76 5.61
C LEU A 295 -0.93 -5.92 4.68
N TRP A 296 -0.43 -4.74 4.36
CA TRP A 296 -1.03 -3.77 3.44
C TRP A 296 -0.61 -4.00 1.99
N GLY A 297 -1.24 -3.28 1.08
CA GLY A 297 -0.82 -3.12 -0.31
C GLY A 297 -0.92 -1.66 -0.71
N TRP A 298 0.11 -1.17 -1.39
CA TRP A 298 0.24 0.22 -1.82
C TRP A 298 0.75 0.28 -3.25
N GLY A 299 0.18 1.19 -4.04
CA GLY A 299 0.67 1.50 -5.37
C GLY A 299 1.18 2.94 -5.40
N SER A 300 2.49 3.13 -5.38
CA SER A 300 3.07 4.48 -5.40
C SER A 300 3.19 5.02 -6.82
N ASN A 301 2.18 5.77 -7.24
CA ASN A 301 2.18 6.51 -8.50
C ASN A 301 2.63 7.96 -8.33
N ALA A 302 2.78 8.43 -7.09
CA ALA A 302 3.17 9.79 -6.75
C ALA A 302 3.99 9.82 -5.46
N PRO A 303 4.82 10.86 -5.22
CA PRO A 303 5.57 10.99 -3.97
C PRO A 303 4.67 11.19 -2.74
N VAL A 304 3.42 11.56 -2.92
CA VAL A 304 2.47 11.82 -1.82
C VAL A 304 2.21 10.57 -0.97
N GLU A 305 2.26 9.37 -1.52
CA GLU A 305 2.14 8.13 -0.74
C GLU A 305 3.31 7.98 0.24
N THR A 306 4.53 8.38 -0.16
CA THR A 306 5.66 8.41 0.77
C THR A 306 5.44 9.41 1.90
N TYR A 307 4.84 10.56 1.60
CA TYR A 307 4.45 11.55 2.61
C TYR A 307 3.42 10.95 3.59
N GLU A 308 2.32 10.42 3.07
CA GLU A 308 1.20 9.95 3.90
C GLU A 308 1.56 8.77 4.81
N LEU A 309 2.47 7.90 4.37
CA LEU A 309 2.91 6.76 5.17
C LEU A 309 3.90 7.13 6.28
N ASN A 310 4.63 8.25 6.15
CA ASN A 310 5.77 8.56 7.02
C ASN A 310 5.66 9.90 7.77
N TYR A 311 4.75 10.80 7.37
CA TYR A 311 4.50 12.04 8.09
C TYR A 311 3.78 11.75 9.42
N SER A 312 4.19 12.40 10.52
CA SER A 312 3.67 12.10 11.86
C SER A 312 2.14 12.10 11.96
N THR A 313 1.48 13.02 11.22
CA THR A 313 0.01 13.10 11.15
C THR A 313 -0.56 12.58 9.83
N GLY A 314 0.26 11.91 9.01
CA GLY A 314 -0.19 11.27 7.78
C GLY A 314 -1.27 10.22 8.05
N TRP A 315 -2.29 10.16 7.21
CA TRP A 315 -3.40 9.22 7.39
C TRP A 315 -2.96 7.76 7.28
N GLY A 316 -1.92 7.49 6.47
CA GLY A 316 -1.30 6.17 6.30
C GLY A 316 -0.19 5.84 7.29
N ASN A 317 0.11 6.72 8.27
CA ASN A 317 1.12 6.43 9.29
C ASN A 317 0.59 5.40 10.32
N TYR A 318 0.44 4.18 9.85
CA TYR A 318 -0.02 3.03 10.67
C TYR A 318 1.02 2.57 11.69
N ALA A 319 2.29 2.87 11.45
CA ALA A 319 3.35 2.63 12.42
C ALA A 319 3.30 3.60 13.62
N CYS A 320 2.53 4.67 13.53
CA CYS A 320 2.47 5.75 14.53
C CYS A 320 3.87 6.26 14.88
N TYR A 321 4.73 6.41 13.89
CA TYR A 321 6.07 6.97 14.06
C TYR A 321 6.03 8.48 13.97
N GLU A 322 6.65 9.15 14.92
CA GLU A 322 6.75 10.60 14.98
C GLU A 322 8.23 11.02 15.00
N ASN A 323 8.62 11.91 14.08
CA ASN A 323 9.98 12.42 14.02
C ASN A 323 10.02 13.78 13.31
N GLU A 324 10.43 14.84 14.04
CA GLU A 324 10.46 16.21 13.54
C GLU A 324 11.38 16.41 12.33
N ASN A 325 12.48 15.66 12.21
CA ASN A 325 13.36 15.78 11.04
C ASN A 325 12.72 15.15 9.81
N VAL A 326 12.08 13.97 9.95
CA VAL A 326 11.32 13.32 8.87
C VAL A 326 10.20 14.24 8.40
N ASP A 327 9.43 14.78 9.32
CA ASP A 327 8.33 15.70 9.03
C ASP A 327 8.83 16.96 8.29
N SER A 328 9.95 17.54 8.73
CA SER A 328 10.54 18.72 8.09
C SER A 328 10.95 18.45 6.64
N TYR A 329 11.59 17.31 6.36
CA TYR A 329 11.92 16.91 4.99
C TYR A 329 10.68 16.72 4.12
N LEU A 330 9.64 16.08 4.65
CA LEU A 330 8.40 15.83 3.93
C LEU A 330 7.62 17.13 3.66
N GLU A 331 7.56 18.06 4.61
CA GLU A 331 6.93 19.37 4.43
C GLU A 331 7.66 20.20 3.39
N GLU A 332 9.00 20.25 3.45
CA GLU A 332 9.82 20.97 2.48
C GLU A 332 9.66 20.36 1.08
N ALA A 333 9.59 19.01 0.99
CA ALA A 333 9.39 18.30 -0.26
C ALA A 333 8.10 18.72 -0.98
N LEU A 334 7.01 18.96 -0.26
CA LEU A 334 5.75 19.42 -0.87
C LEU A 334 5.77 20.89 -1.29
N ALA A 335 6.65 21.71 -0.69
CA ALA A 335 6.68 23.16 -0.84
C ALA A 335 7.62 23.65 -1.95
N VAL A 336 8.59 22.84 -2.40
CA VAL A 336 9.50 23.23 -3.50
C VAL A 336 8.74 23.40 -4.81
N PRO A 337 9.19 24.31 -5.72
CA PRO A 337 8.43 24.67 -6.92
C PRO A 337 8.21 23.54 -7.91
N HIS A 338 9.18 22.64 -8.07
CA HIS A 338 9.11 21.53 -9.01
C HIS A 338 9.19 20.19 -8.27
N VAL A 339 8.47 19.20 -8.76
CA VAL A 339 8.42 17.87 -8.12
C VAL A 339 9.80 17.20 -8.09
N GLU A 340 10.61 17.43 -9.12
CA GLU A 340 11.97 16.87 -9.23
C GLU A 340 12.89 17.40 -8.12
N ASP A 341 12.68 18.64 -7.68
CA ASP A 341 13.45 19.24 -6.58
C ASP A 341 13.10 18.62 -5.21
N SER A 342 11.99 17.91 -5.12
CA SER A 342 11.55 17.22 -3.90
C SER A 342 12.18 15.83 -3.69
N TYR A 343 12.76 15.21 -4.73
CA TYR A 343 13.18 13.81 -4.67
C TYR A 343 14.22 13.54 -3.58
N GLU A 344 15.25 14.38 -3.48
CA GLU A 344 16.27 14.26 -2.44
C GLU A 344 15.69 14.40 -1.02
N LEU A 345 14.68 15.26 -0.85
CA LEU A 345 14.01 15.46 0.43
C LEU A 345 13.18 14.23 0.84
N PHE A 346 12.46 13.62 -0.11
CA PHE A 346 11.79 12.33 0.13
C PHE A 346 12.77 11.21 0.44
N GLN A 347 13.93 11.18 -0.21
CA GLN A 347 15.00 10.21 0.09
C GLN A 347 15.55 10.41 1.50
N LYS A 348 15.79 11.67 1.92
CA LYS A 348 16.24 12.00 3.29
C LYS A 348 15.19 11.63 4.36
N ALA A 349 13.91 11.81 4.09
CA ALA A 349 12.86 11.36 4.99
C ALA A 349 12.87 9.83 5.19
N GLN A 350 13.24 9.07 4.14
CA GLN A 350 13.42 7.64 4.23
C GLN A 350 14.71 7.28 5.00
N TRP A 351 15.83 7.91 4.68
CA TRP A 351 17.09 7.79 5.42
C TRP A 351 18.00 8.98 5.20
N ASP A 352 18.41 9.62 6.28
CA ASP A 352 19.42 10.66 6.27
C ASP A 352 20.68 10.18 7.01
N GLU A 353 21.75 9.91 6.27
CA GLU A 353 23.01 9.45 6.81
C GLU A 353 23.66 10.46 7.76
N ALA A 354 23.44 11.77 7.53
CA ALA A 354 24.06 12.81 8.36
C ALA A 354 23.47 12.85 9.77
N THR A 355 22.17 12.63 9.90
CA THR A 355 21.46 12.60 11.19
C THR A 355 21.26 11.21 11.75
N GLN A 356 21.51 10.16 10.95
CA GLN A 356 21.21 8.75 11.27
C GLN A 356 19.74 8.53 11.64
N GLN A 357 18.85 9.23 10.94
CA GLN A 357 17.42 9.19 11.16
C GLN A 357 16.65 8.89 9.87
N GLY A 358 15.45 8.38 10.01
CA GLY A 358 14.56 8.01 8.93
C GLY A 358 13.80 6.71 9.22
N VAL A 359 12.96 6.32 8.28
CA VAL A 359 12.09 5.15 8.42
C VAL A 359 12.74 3.84 7.92
N ALA A 360 13.95 3.93 7.37
CA ALA A 360 14.69 2.80 6.82
C ALA A 360 14.95 1.68 7.85
N PRO A 361 15.29 0.46 7.39
CA PRO A 361 15.59 -0.68 8.25
C PRO A 361 16.68 -0.44 9.28
N GLN A 362 17.71 0.36 8.97
CA GLN A 362 18.77 0.79 9.89
C GLN A 362 18.35 1.93 10.82
N GLY A 363 17.26 2.62 10.49
CA GLY A 363 16.64 3.68 11.28
C GLY A 363 15.49 3.18 12.15
N ALA A 364 14.32 3.80 12.02
CA ALA A 364 13.13 3.45 12.81
C ALA A 364 12.50 2.12 12.39
N ALA A 365 12.76 1.64 11.17
CA ALA A 365 12.25 0.38 10.64
C ALA A 365 10.72 0.24 10.81
N THR A 366 9.99 1.27 10.40
CA THR A 366 8.53 1.42 10.62
C THR A 366 7.70 0.42 9.84
N TRP A 367 8.26 -0.08 8.75
CA TRP A 367 7.67 -1.09 7.87
C TRP A 367 8.68 -2.19 7.57
N VAL A 368 8.18 -3.38 7.24
CA VAL A 368 8.93 -4.38 6.48
C VAL A 368 8.21 -4.59 5.15
N TRP A 369 8.87 -4.22 4.06
CA TRP A 369 8.40 -4.44 2.70
C TRP A 369 8.87 -5.81 2.21
N LEU A 370 8.07 -6.46 1.36
CA LEU A 370 8.24 -7.87 1.00
C LEU A 370 8.59 -8.05 -0.49
#